data_5a35b9158034ce3bd1c81af4d0ccea91
#
_entry.id   5a35b9158034ce3bd1c81af4d0ccea91
#
_cell.length_a   1.000
_cell.length_b   1.000
_cell.length_c   1.000
_cell.angle_alpha   90.00
_cell.angle_beta   90.00
_cell.angle_gamma   90.00
#
_symmetry.space_group_name_H-M   'P 1'
#
loop_
_entity.id
_entity.type
_entity.pdbx_description
1 polymer ?
#
loop_
_entity_poly.entity_id
_entity_poly.type
_entity_poly.pdbx_seq_one_letter_code
_entity_poly.pdbx_strand_id
1 'polypeptide(L)'
;MQKIAIYDMDRTITVRGTYTPFLIHMAWNLAPWRLVFLPVAGLVMLAYVLRLISRARVKELNQLLLMGPRVSRAKIMPAVESYADKVLATNMRPGARARIAQDKAEGYRLLIASASYRLYVEPIARRLGFDDVIATDHFSQDVDYIRARIAGENCYDVAKLRMIEAWMAAHGITRADAHIRAYSDHVTDAPMLGFADEGFAANPHEPLSKLAALRGWPVLRW
;
A
#
# COMPACT_ATOMS: atom_id res chain seq x y z
N MET A 1 0.64 26.17 -8.92
CA MET A 1 1.38 24.91 -8.77
C MET A 1 0.66 24.10 -7.69
N GLN A 2 0.21 22.89 -8.02
CA GLN A 2 -0.47 22.00 -7.07
C GLN A 2 0.55 21.30 -6.16
N LYS A 3 0.27 21.23 -4.87
CA LYS A 3 1.13 20.54 -3.90
C LYS A 3 0.58 19.14 -3.66
N ILE A 4 1.41 18.10 -3.82
CA ILE A 4 1.02 16.71 -3.65
C ILE A 4 2.03 16.01 -2.75
N ALA A 5 1.55 15.33 -1.70
CA ALA A 5 2.38 14.50 -0.83
C ALA A 5 1.99 13.03 -0.99
N ILE A 6 2.91 12.22 -1.50
CA ILE A 6 2.70 10.81 -1.84
C ILE A 6 3.38 9.94 -0.79
N TYR A 7 2.62 9.08 -0.14
CA TYR A 7 3.09 8.19 0.91
C TYR A 7 2.98 6.73 0.50
N ASP A 8 4.06 5.97 0.57
CA ASP A 8 3.94 4.53 0.72
C ASP A 8 3.34 4.20 2.10
N MET A 9 2.70 3.05 2.24
CA MET A 9 2.00 2.68 3.48
C MET A 9 2.80 1.72 4.34
N ASP A 10 3.14 0.54 3.80
CA ASP A 10 3.72 -0.55 4.58
C ASP A 10 5.15 -0.23 5.02
N ARG A 11 5.42 -0.24 6.34
CA ARG A 11 6.68 0.14 6.99
C ARG A 11 7.09 1.61 6.83
N THR A 12 6.42 2.36 5.98
CA THR A 12 6.54 3.82 5.86
C THR A 12 5.64 4.52 6.86
N ILE A 13 4.31 4.48 6.66
CA ILE A 13 3.30 4.99 7.62
C ILE A 13 3.13 4.01 8.77
N THR A 14 3.14 2.71 8.48
CA THR A 14 3.00 1.64 9.47
C THR A 14 4.36 1.12 9.96
N VAL A 15 4.39 0.55 11.16
CA VAL A 15 5.60 -0.08 11.72
C VAL A 15 5.93 -1.39 11.01
N ARG A 16 4.88 -2.17 10.67
CA ARG A 16 4.99 -3.49 10.05
C ARG A 16 4.12 -3.55 8.80
N GLY A 17 4.44 -4.51 7.89
CA GLY A 17 3.61 -4.80 6.74
C GLY A 17 2.20 -5.23 7.14
N THR A 18 1.21 -4.81 6.37
CA THR A 18 -0.22 -4.99 6.68
C THR A 18 -0.85 -6.17 5.94
N TYR A 19 -0.27 -6.62 4.83
CA TYR A 19 -0.93 -7.59 3.94
C TYR A 19 -1.20 -8.96 4.59
N THR A 20 -0.18 -9.62 5.15
CA THR A 20 -0.36 -10.93 5.81
C THR A 20 -1.27 -10.87 7.04
N PRO A 21 -1.09 -9.88 7.95
CA PRO A 21 -2.04 -9.67 9.04
C PRO A 21 -3.48 -9.43 8.59
N PHE A 22 -3.68 -8.74 7.45
CA PHE A 22 -5.00 -8.56 6.86
C PHE A 22 -5.64 -9.89 6.49
N LEU A 23 -4.93 -10.74 5.74
CA LEU A 23 -5.47 -12.03 5.33
C LEU A 23 -5.84 -12.93 6.52
N ILE A 24 -4.99 -12.94 7.56
CA ILE A 24 -5.26 -13.69 8.80
C ILE A 24 -6.50 -13.12 9.51
N HIS A 25 -6.61 -11.79 9.62
CA HIS A 25 -7.77 -11.14 10.20
C HIS A 25 -9.05 -11.47 9.45
N MET A 26 -9.01 -11.46 8.11
CA MET A 26 -10.16 -11.81 7.28
C MET A 26 -10.53 -13.28 7.43
N ALA A 27 -9.56 -14.20 7.40
CA ALA A 27 -9.82 -15.62 7.63
C ALA A 27 -10.46 -15.86 9.00
N TRP A 28 -9.93 -15.22 10.05
CA TRP A 28 -10.47 -15.35 11.41
C TRP A 28 -11.95 -14.92 11.50
N ASN A 29 -12.29 -13.80 10.88
CA ASN A 29 -13.64 -13.22 10.99
C ASN A 29 -14.67 -13.87 10.03
N LEU A 30 -14.23 -14.43 8.91
CA LEU A 30 -15.16 -14.92 7.87
C LEU A 30 -15.23 -16.44 7.80
N ALA A 31 -14.12 -17.11 7.98
CA ALA A 31 -13.99 -18.56 7.83
C ALA A 31 -12.76 -19.07 8.59
N PRO A 32 -12.81 -19.17 9.95
CA PRO A 32 -11.65 -19.51 10.78
C PRO A 32 -10.97 -20.85 10.39
N TRP A 33 -11.74 -21.80 9.87
CA TRP A 33 -11.20 -23.06 9.38
C TRP A 33 -10.17 -22.88 8.25
N ARG A 34 -10.20 -21.74 7.50
CA ARG A 34 -9.20 -21.46 6.45
C ARG A 34 -7.81 -21.20 7.01
N LEU A 35 -7.66 -20.95 8.29
CA LEU A 35 -6.35 -20.81 8.92
C LEU A 35 -5.52 -22.11 8.86
N VAL A 36 -6.16 -23.27 8.62
CA VAL A 36 -5.46 -24.53 8.35
C VAL A 36 -4.54 -24.44 7.11
N PHE A 37 -4.80 -23.52 6.19
CA PHE A 37 -3.97 -23.29 5.01
C PHE A 37 -2.75 -22.38 5.25
N LEU A 38 -2.52 -21.88 6.47
CA LEU A 38 -1.34 -21.06 6.77
C LEU A 38 0.00 -21.73 6.39
N PRO A 39 0.22 -23.03 6.65
CA PRO A 39 1.45 -23.69 6.18
C PRO A 39 1.60 -23.65 4.65
N VAL A 40 0.51 -23.86 3.90
CA VAL A 40 0.52 -23.79 2.43
C VAL A 40 0.79 -22.35 1.96
N ALA A 41 0.22 -21.35 2.62
CA ALA A 41 0.51 -19.94 2.34
C ALA A 41 2.00 -19.62 2.59
N GLY A 42 2.61 -20.24 3.60
CA GLY A 42 4.06 -20.19 3.84
C GLY A 42 4.89 -20.79 2.68
N LEU A 43 4.46 -21.93 2.13
CA LEU A 43 5.10 -22.53 0.95
C LEU A 43 4.96 -21.65 -0.30
N VAL A 44 3.82 -20.98 -0.49
CA VAL A 44 3.62 -20.00 -1.55
C VAL A 44 4.59 -18.83 -1.39
N MET A 45 4.82 -18.37 -0.15
CA MET A 45 5.80 -17.32 0.12
C MET A 45 7.24 -17.81 -0.15
N LEU A 46 7.57 -19.06 0.21
CA LEU A 46 8.86 -19.64 -0.10
C LEU A 46 9.10 -19.73 -1.61
N ALA A 47 8.10 -20.16 -2.39
CA ALA A 47 8.19 -20.19 -3.86
C ALA A 47 8.47 -18.78 -4.44
N TYR A 48 7.94 -17.73 -3.85
CA TYR A 48 8.28 -16.35 -4.23
C TYR A 48 9.74 -16.00 -3.89
N VAL A 49 10.20 -16.31 -2.68
CA VAL A 49 11.60 -16.06 -2.29
C VAL A 49 12.56 -16.79 -3.23
N LEU A 50 12.22 -18.01 -3.66
CA LEU A 50 12.95 -18.79 -4.66
C LEU A 50 12.75 -18.29 -6.11
N ARG A 51 12.01 -17.18 -6.31
CA ARG A 51 11.70 -16.56 -7.62
C ARG A 51 10.94 -17.47 -8.61
N LEU A 52 10.25 -18.47 -8.12
CA LEU A 52 9.44 -19.39 -8.94
C LEU A 52 8.09 -18.77 -9.35
N ILE A 53 7.58 -17.81 -8.58
CA ILE A 53 6.32 -17.12 -8.85
C ILE A 53 6.47 -15.60 -8.60
N SER A 54 5.63 -14.81 -9.29
CA SER A 54 5.62 -13.35 -9.14
C SER A 54 4.95 -12.91 -7.82
N ARG A 55 5.26 -11.67 -7.38
CA ARG A 55 4.62 -11.06 -6.20
C ARG A 55 3.09 -10.95 -6.35
N ALA A 56 2.61 -10.66 -7.56
CA ALA A 56 1.18 -10.64 -7.84
C ALA A 56 0.55 -12.02 -7.61
N ARG A 57 1.19 -13.07 -8.11
CA ARG A 57 0.71 -14.45 -7.95
C ARG A 57 0.67 -14.90 -6.49
N VAL A 58 1.68 -14.53 -5.69
CA VAL A 58 1.65 -14.78 -4.23
C VAL A 58 0.41 -14.19 -3.59
N LYS A 59 0.09 -12.94 -3.93
CA LYS A 59 -1.09 -12.26 -3.38
C LYS A 59 -2.39 -12.97 -3.75
N GLU A 60 -2.55 -13.33 -5.02
CA GLU A 60 -3.73 -14.04 -5.49
C GLU A 60 -3.88 -15.40 -4.79
N LEU A 61 -2.80 -16.19 -4.71
CA LEU A 61 -2.82 -17.52 -4.09
C LEU A 61 -3.10 -17.44 -2.58
N ASN A 62 -2.44 -16.53 -1.86
CA ASN A 62 -2.65 -16.37 -0.43
C ASN A 62 -4.07 -15.85 -0.12
N GLN A 63 -4.61 -14.97 -0.95
CA GLN A 63 -6.01 -14.56 -0.83
C GLN A 63 -6.96 -15.72 -1.12
N LEU A 64 -6.70 -16.51 -2.16
CA LEU A 64 -7.49 -17.71 -2.49
C LEU A 64 -7.54 -18.69 -1.31
N LEU A 65 -6.39 -18.96 -0.69
CA LEU A 65 -6.29 -19.86 0.46
C LEU A 65 -7.05 -19.33 1.67
N LEU A 66 -6.80 -18.07 2.06
CA LEU A 66 -7.26 -17.52 3.34
C LEU A 66 -8.62 -16.83 3.26
N MET A 67 -9.05 -16.32 2.11
CA MET A 67 -10.35 -15.67 1.95
C MET A 67 -11.30 -16.44 1.02
N GLY A 68 -10.75 -17.26 0.11
CA GLY A 68 -11.51 -17.99 -0.89
C GLY A 68 -11.51 -17.33 -2.27
N PRO A 69 -12.05 -18.03 -3.29
CA PRO A 69 -12.00 -17.58 -4.69
C PRO A 69 -12.92 -16.37 -4.96
N ARG A 70 -13.99 -16.25 -4.21
CA ARG A 70 -15.03 -15.21 -4.34
C ARG A 70 -15.65 -14.93 -2.99
N VAL A 71 -15.69 -13.66 -2.59
CA VAL A 71 -16.27 -13.24 -1.31
C VAL A 71 -17.18 -12.04 -1.53
N SER A 72 -18.36 -12.04 -0.91
CA SER A 72 -19.28 -10.90 -0.99
C SER A 72 -18.68 -9.65 -0.33
N ARG A 73 -18.67 -8.53 -1.04
CA ARG A 73 -18.19 -7.25 -0.54
C ARG A 73 -18.95 -6.82 0.73
N ALA A 74 -20.27 -6.88 0.70
CA ALA A 74 -21.11 -6.53 1.84
C ALA A 74 -20.75 -7.36 3.10
N LYS A 75 -20.50 -8.66 2.92
CA LYS A 75 -20.15 -9.57 4.03
C LYS A 75 -18.78 -9.25 4.65
N ILE A 76 -17.82 -8.77 3.86
CA ILE A 76 -16.44 -8.58 4.37
C ILE A 76 -16.21 -7.17 4.91
N MET A 77 -16.97 -6.16 4.49
CA MET A 77 -16.72 -4.77 4.87
C MET A 77 -16.62 -4.53 6.37
N PRO A 78 -17.47 -5.13 7.24
CA PRO A 78 -17.30 -4.97 8.69
C PRO A 78 -15.92 -5.43 9.20
N ALA A 79 -15.40 -6.54 8.70
CA ALA A 79 -14.08 -7.04 9.07
C ALA A 79 -12.96 -6.16 8.48
N VAL A 80 -13.13 -5.62 7.29
CA VAL A 80 -12.20 -4.67 6.66
C VAL A 80 -12.11 -3.38 7.47
N GLU A 81 -13.23 -2.81 7.88
CA GLU A 81 -13.27 -1.61 8.71
C GLU A 81 -12.63 -1.85 10.09
N SER A 82 -12.95 -2.98 10.73
CA SER A 82 -12.32 -3.41 11.99
C SER A 82 -10.80 -3.58 11.85
N TYR A 83 -10.34 -4.10 10.70
CA TYR A 83 -8.91 -4.20 10.42
C TYR A 83 -8.24 -2.82 10.31
N ALA A 84 -8.89 -1.87 9.65
CA ALA A 84 -8.37 -0.51 9.55
C ALA A 84 -8.22 0.13 10.95
N ASP A 85 -9.23 -0.01 11.81
CA ASP A 85 -9.15 0.47 13.20
C ASP A 85 -8.00 -0.17 13.97
N LYS A 86 -7.83 -1.49 13.83
CA LYS A 86 -6.72 -2.23 14.44
C LYS A 86 -5.35 -1.70 13.96
N VAL A 87 -5.18 -1.48 12.65
CA VAL A 87 -3.92 -0.94 12.10
C VAL A 87 -3.62 0.42 12.72
N LEU A 88 -4.59 1.31 12.77
CA LEU A 88 -4.41 2.66 13.31
C LEU A 88 -4.11 2.67 14.82
N ALA A 89 -4.67 1.73 15.56
CA ALA A 89 -4.46 1.62 17.00
C ALA A 89 -3.11 0.99 17.37
N THR A 90 -2.63 0.02 16.56
CA THR A 90 -1.51 -0.85 16.98
C THR A 90 -0.30 -0.88 16.06
N ASN A 91 -0.41 -0.29 14.86
CA ASN A 91 0.63 -0.42 13.82
C ASN A 91 1.02 0.91 13.16
N MET A 92 0.59 2.04 13.71
CA MET A 92 0.95 3.37 13.19
C MET A 92 2.25 3.88 13.78
N ARG A 93 3.06 4.55 12.94
CA ARG A 93 4.22 5.32 13.40
C ARG A 93 3.78 6.70 13.86
N PRO A 94 4.12 7.13 15.09
CA PRO A 94 3.75 8.46 15.58
C PRO A 94 4.28 9.60 14.70
N GLY A 95 5.54 9.50 14.24
CA GLY A 95 6.14 10.51 13.37
C GLY A 95 5.50 10.59 11.98
N ALA A 96 5.01 9.47 11.44
CA ALA A 96 4.24 9.48 10.19
C ALA A 96 2.94 10.27 10.34
N ARG A 97 2.21 10.08 11.46
CA ARG A 97 0.99 10.84 11.75
C ARG A 97 1.26 12.34 11.85
N ALA A 98 2.34 12.72 12.53
CA ALA A 98 2.75 14.13 12.64
C ALA A 98 3.11 14.73 11.26
N ARG A 99 3.84 13.96 10.42
CA ARG A 99 4.21 14.42 9.08
C ARG A 99 3.00 14.58 8.15
N ILE A 100 2.07 13.64 8.17
CA ILE A 100 0.81 13.72 7.42
C ILE A 100 0.04 15.00 7.81
N ALA A 101 -0.07 15.27 9.13
CA ALA A 101 -0.73 16.47 9.61
C ALA A 101 -0.01 17.76 9.17
N GLN A 102 1.31 17.75 9.17
CA GLN A 102 2.13 18.87 8.69
C GLN A 102 1.92 19.12 7.19
N ASP A 103 2.05 18.11 6.33
CA ASP A 103 1.86 18.27 4.89
C ASP A 103 0.44 18.76 4.57
N LYS A 104 -0.57 18.27 5.31
CA LYS A 104 -1.95 18.76 5.19
C LYS A 104 -2.07 20.25 5.57
N ALA A 105 -1.43 20.67 6.67
CA ALA A 105 -1.43 22.06 7.10
C ALA A 105 -0.69 22.98 6.12
N GLU A 106 0.33 22.46 5.43
CA GLU A 106 1.06 23.16 4.36
C GLU A 106 0.30 23.18 3.02
N GLY A 107 -0.91 22.63 2.96
CA GLY A 107 -1.78 22.63 1.79
C GLY A 107 -1.45 21.59 0.73
N TYR A 108 -0.78 20.50 1.10
CA TYR A 108 -0.57 19.36 0.20
C TYR A 108 -1.83 18.50 0.08
N ARG A 109 -2.18 18.12 -1.14
CA ARG A 109 -3.10 17.03 -1.41
C ARG A 109 -2.41 15.71 -1.04
N LEU A 110 -3.03 14.95 -0.15
CA LEU A 110 -2.43 13.75 0.43
C LEU A 110 -2.82 12.51 -0.38
N LEU A 111 -1.84 11.77 -0.83
CA LEU A 111 -2.01 10.57 -1.66
C LEU A 111 -1.30 9.36 -1.03
N ILE A 112 -2.00 8.25 -0.81
CA ILE A 112 -1.36 6.95 -0.53
C ILE A 112 -1.11 6.22 -1.84
N ALA A 113 0.13 5.74 -2.05
CA ALA A 113 0.51 4.86 -3.16
C ALA A 113 1.07 3.55 -2.60
N SER A 114 0.29 2.46 -2.61
CA SER A 114 0.65 1.22 -1.92
C SER A 114 0.46 -0.03 -2.77
N ALA A 115 1.42 -0.97 -2.64
CA ALA A 115 1.25 -2.30 -3.17
C ALA A 115 0.15 -3.11 -2.46
N SER A 116 -0.32 -2.69 -1.31
CA SER A 116 -1.40 -3.33 -0.56
C SER A 116 -2.75 -3.21 -1.27
N TYR A 117 -3.73 -4.05 -0.91
CA TYR A 117 -5.03 -3.99 -1.59
C TYR A 117 -5.83 -2.74 -1.21
N ARG A 118 -6.35 -2.03 -2.23
CA ARG A 118 -7.24 -0.88 -2.07
C ARG A 118 -8.35 -1.13 -1.06
N LEU A 119 -8.88 -2.35 -1.05
CA LEU A 119 -9.94 -2.79 -0.15
C LEU A 119 -9.76 -2.36 1.30
N TYR A 120 -8.54 -2.44 1.86
CA TYR A 120 -8.27 -2.04 3.23
C TYR A 120 -7.37 -0.80 3.35
N VAL A 121 -6.66 -0.45 2.28
CA VAL A 121 -5.89 0.81 2.24
C VAL A 121 -6.82 2.01 2.28
N GLU A 122 -7.94 1.95 1.56
CA GLU A 122 -8.92 3.05 1.47
C GLU A 122 -9.55 3.42 2.82
N PRO A 123 -10.08 2.49 3.64
CA PRO A 123 -10.57 2.86 4.97
C PRO A 123 -9.47 3.33 5.93
N ILE A 124 -8.23 2.87 5.79
CA ILE A 124 -7.08 3.40 6.54
C ILE A 124 -6.79 4.86 6.11
N ALA A 125 -6.68 5.09 4.80
CA ALA A 125 -6.42 6.40 4.21
C ALA A 125 -7.48 7.44 4.63
N ARG A 126 -8.77 7.07 4.52
CA ARG A 126 -9.89 7.91 4.93
C ARG A 126 -9.78 8.36 6.40
N ARG A 127 -9.44 7.44 7.31
CA ARG A 127 -9.27 7.75 8.74
C ARG A 127 -8.05 8.63 9.04
N LEU A 128 -7.05 8.61 8.18
CA LEU A 128 -5.86 9.45 8.27
C LEU A 128 -6.04 10.81 7.57
N GLY A 129 -7.17 10.99 6.86
CA GLY A 129 -7.48 12.23 6.16
C GLY A 129 -6.73 12.40 4.84
N PHE A 130 -6.38 11.30 4.18
CA PHE A 130 -5.88 11.31 2.80
C PHE A 130 -7.00 11.62 1.81
N ASP A 131 -6.65 12.34 0.76
CA ASP A 131 -7.57 12.76 -0.28
C ASP A 131 -7.75 11.67 -1.35
N ASP A 132 -6.68 10.91 -1.67
CA ASP A 132 -6.70 9.90 -2.72
C ASP A 132 -5.90 8.65 -2.34
N VAL A 133 -6.25 7.55 -3.03
CA VAL A 133 -5.58 6.25 -2.86
C VAL A 133 -5.24 5.65 -4.22
N ILE A 134 -3.97 5.34 -4.44
CA ILE A 134 -3.46 4.50 -5.52
C ILE A 134 -2.99 3.19 -4.88
N ALA A 135 -3.66 2.09 -5.19
CA ALA A 135 -3.37 0.81 -4.56
C ALA A 135 -3.70 -0.34 -5.50
N THR A 136 -3.15 -1.52 -5.20
CA THR A 136 -3.50 -2.73 -5.94
C THR A 136 -4.98 -3.03 -5.77
N ASP A 137 -5.69 -3.19 -6.88
CA ASP A 137 -7.13 -3.47 -6.84
C ASP A 137 -7.45 -4.94 -7.12
N HIS A 138 -8.66 -5.34 -6.75
CA HIS A 138 -9.17 -6.67 -7.05
C HIS A 138 -9.90 -6.67 -8.38
N PHE A 139 -9.70 -7.72 -9.16
CA PHE A 139 -10.52 -7.95 -10.33
C PHE A 139 -11.97 -8.16 -9.91
N SER A 140 -12.86 -7.34 -10.45
CA SER A 140 -14.29 -7.44 -10.23
C SER A 140 -15.03 -7.18 -11.54
N GLN A 141 -15.71 -8.20 -12.06
CA GLN A 141 -16.75 -8.04 -13.07
C GLN A 141 -18.12 -7.79 -12.42
N ASP A 142 -18.20 -7.95 -11.10
CA ASP A 142 -19.39 -7.89 -10.30
C ASP A 142 -19.04 -7.07 -9.04
N VAL A 143 -19.60 -5.87 -8.95
CA VAL A 143 -19.33 -4.92 -7.86
C VAL A 143 -19.59 -5.48 -6.46
N ASP A 144 -20.47 -6.48 -6.37
CA ASP A 144 -20.89 -7.11 -5.10
C ASP A 144 -19.88 -8.13 -4.59
N TYR A 145 -18.91 -8.54 -5.40
CA TYR A 145 -17.96 -9.58 -5.04
C TYR A 145 -16.51 -9.18 -5.28
N ILE A 146 -15.65 -9.72 -4.44
CA ILE A 146 -14.20 -9.63 -4.56
C ILE A 146 -13.66 -11.00 -4.95
N ARG A 147 -12.83 -11.06 -5.97
CA ARG A 147 -12.16 -12.29 -6.41
C ARG A 147 -10.71 -12.29 -5.99
N ALA A 148 -10.14 -13.48 -5.78
CA ALA A 148 -8.71 -13.68 -5.50
C ALA A 148 -7.86 -13.49 -6.77
N ARG A 149 -8.02 -12.35 -7.42
CA ARG A 149 -7.31 -11.95 -8.64
C ARG A 149 -7.10 -10.43 -8.63
N ILE A 150 -5.92 -10.00 -9.06
CA ILE A 150 -5.57 -8.59 -9.18
C ILE A 150 -6.20 -8.01 -10.47
N ALA A 151 -6.75 -6.80 -10.37
CA ALA A 151 -7.19 -6.01 -11.50
C ALA A 151 -6.03 -5.13 -11.98
N GLY A 152 -5.70 -5.22 -13.26
CA GLY A 152 -4.61 -4.43 -13.82
C GLY A 152 -3.24 -4.79 -13.22
N GLU A 153 -2.49 -3.79 -12.80
CA GLU A 153 -1.13 -3.95 -12.27
C GLU A 153 -1.11 -4.00 -10.74
N ASN A 154 -0.13 -4.72 -10.21
CA ASN A 154 0.22 -4.60 -8.80
C ASN A 154 0.96 -3.27 -8.59
N CYS A 155 0.47 -2.40 -7.71
CA CYS A 155 1.04 -1.08 -7.42
C CYS A 155 2.41 -1.19 -6.72
N TYR A 156 3.42 -1.61 -7.46
CA TYR A 156 4.74 -1.94 -6.96
C TYR A 156 5.82 -1.58 -7.98
N ASP A 157 6.97 -1.08 -7.50
CA ASP A 157 8.11 -0.71 -8.34
C ASP A 157 7.72 0.32 -9.43
N VAL A 158 8.15 0.16 -10.65
CA VAL A 158 7.84 1.06 -11.78
C VAL A 158 6.34 1.15 -12.07
N ALA A 159 5.56 0.10 -11.78
CA ALA A 159 4.10 0.16 -11.91
C ALA A 159 3.46 1.17 -10.94
N LYS A 160 4.01 1.32 -9.73
CA LYS A 160 3.55 2.35 -8.79
C LYS A 160 3.69 3.75 -9.40
N LEU A 161 4.82 4.07 -10.01
CA LEU A 161 5.02 5.37 -10.68
C LEU A 161 4.05 5.55 -11.85
N ARG A 162 3.91 4.55 -12.75
CA ARG A 162 2.93 4.64 -13.86
C ARG A 162 1.50 4.91 -13.37
N MET A 163 1.10 4.27 -12.26
CA MET A 163 -0.23 4.48 -11.67
C MET A 163 -0.38 5.89 -11.09
N ILE A 164 0.70 6.46 -10.52
CA ILE A 164 0.73 7.85 -10.05
C ILE A 164 0.60 8.81 -11.24
N GLU A 165 1.37 8.61 -12.30
CA GLU A 165 1.30 9.43 -13.52
C GLU A 165 -0.07 9.35 -14.17
N ALA A 166 -0.68 8.16 -14.24
CA ALA A 166 -2.04 7.97 -14.75
C ALA A 166 -3.08 8.68 -13.88
N TRP A 167 -2.92 8.65 -12.55
CA TRP A 167 -3.78 9.41 -11.63
C TRP A 167 -3.63 10.91 -11.85
N MET A 168 -2.40 11.44 -11.98
CA MET A 168 -2.16 12.85 -12.28
C MET A 168 -2.84 13.26 -13.58
N ALA A 169 -2.66 12.48 -14.65
CA ALA A 169 -3.28 12.73 -15.95
C ALA A 169 -4.82 12.76 -15.88
N ALA A 170 -5.42 11.81 -15.13
CA ALA A 170 -6.87 11.74 -14.92
C ALA A 170 -7.42 12.95 -14.15
N HIS A 171 -6.57 13.65 -13.37
CA HIS A 171 -6.92 14.86 -12.64
C HIS A 171 -6.50 16.16 -13.36
N GLY A 172 -6.00 16.07 -14.59
CA GLY A 172 -5.52 17.21 -15.37
C GLY A 172 -4.27 17.86 -14.77
N ILE A 173 -3.46 17.10 -14.03
CA ILE A 173 -2.25 17.60 -13.37
C ILE A 173 -1.03 17.23 -14.22
N THR A 174 -0.29 18.20 -14.70
CA THR A 174 1.00 17.95 -15.36
C THR A 174 2.13 17.92 -14.33
N ARG A 175 3.24 17.25 -14.65
CA ARG A 175 4.41 17.22 -13.76
C ARG A 175 4.96 18.64 -13.51
N ALA A 176 4.93 19.49 -14.52
CA ALA A 176 5.42 20.87 -14.42
C ALA A 176 4.55 21.77 -13.50
N ASP A 177 3.26 21.45 -13.37
CA ASP A 177 2.32 22.21 -12.54
C ASP A 177 2.22 21.71 -11.10
N ALA A 178 2.97 20.67 -10.75
CA ALA A 178 2.94 20.04 -9.45
C ALA A 178 4.27 20.19 -8.69
N HIS A 179 4.18 20.45 -7.38
CA HIS A 179 5.27 20.26 -6.42
C HIS A 179 4.99 19.00 -5.60
N ILE A 180 5.83 18.00 -5.73
CA ILE A 180 5.60 16.66 -5.23
C ILE A 180 6.59 16.32 -4.11
N ARG A 181 6.08 15.92 -2.96
CA ARG A 181 6.80 15.19 -1.91
C ARG A 181 6.51 13.70 -2.00
N ALA A 182 7.50 12.85 -1.80
CA ALA A 182 7.30 11.40 -1.76
C ALA A 182 8.05 10.76 -0.60
N TYR A 183 7.41 9.79 0.06
CA TYR A 183 7.91 9.10 1.25
C TYR A 183 7.85 7.58 1.08
N SER A 184 8.96 6.88 1.28
CA SER A 184 9.01 5.42 1.27
C SER A 184 10.16 4.86 2.12
N ASP A 185 10.01 3.61 2.59
CA ASP A 185 11.04 2.84 3.30
C ASP A 185 11.84 1.92 2.37
N HIS A 186 11.36 1.67 1.14
CA HIS A 186 11.85 0.58 0.31
C HIS A 186 12.45 1.04 -1.03
N VAL A 187 13.58 0.43 -1.44
CA VAL A 187 14.31 0.78 -2.66
C VAL A 187 13.51 0.57 -3.94
N THR A 188 12.51 -0.29 -3.96
CA THR A 188 11.62 -0.46 -5.12
C THR A 188 10.77 0.76 -5.42
N ASP A 189 10.64 1.68 -4.47
CA ASP A 189 9.97 2.96 -4.67
C ASP A 189 10.93 4.09 -5.13
N ALA A 190 12.18 3.74 -5.45
CA ALA A 190 13.13 4.70 -6.02
C ALA A 190 12.61 5.44 -7.26
N PRO A 191 11.83 4.81 -8.19
CA PRO A 191 11.20 5.55 -9.28
C PRO A 191 10.25 6.65 -8.79
N MET A 192 9.41 6.37 -7.79
CA MET A 192 8.50 7.35 -7.18
C MET A 192 9.28 8.47 -6.45
N LEU A 193 10.30 8.11 -5.65
CA LEU A 193 11.12 9.09 -4.94
C LEU A 193 11.91 9.99 -5.91
N GLY A 194 12.43 9.43 -7.00
CA GLY A 194 13.15 10.18 -8.04
C GLY A 194 12.25 11.04 -8.92
N PHE A 195 10.96 10.74 -9.00
CA PHE A 195 9.97 11.54 -9.71
C PHE A 195 9.55 12.78 -8.91
N ALA A 196 9.67 12.74 -7.59
CA ALA A 196 9.29 13.84 -6.70
C ALA A 196 10.32 14.99 -6.74
N ASP A 197 9.88 16.20 -6.39
CA ASP A 197 10.76 17.34 -6.13
C ASP A 197 11.50 17.16 -4.81
N GLU A 198 10.83 16.58 -3.82
CA GLU A 198 11.37 16.23 -2.52
C GLU A 198 11.12 14.75 -2.22
N GLY A 199 12.10 13.89 -2.48
CA GLY A 199 12.07 12.46 -2.10
C GLY A 199 12.60 12.26 -0.68
N PHE A 200 11.89 11.53 0.16
CA PHE A 200 12.27 11.24 1.54
C PHE A 200 12.37 9.73 1.77
N ALA A 201 13.51 9.27 2.23
CA ALA A 201 13.69 7.89 2.68
C ALA A 201 13.21 7.78 4.15
N ALA A 202 11.97 7.31 4.34
CA ALA A 202 11.33 7.22 5.65
C ALA A 202 11.56 5.84 6.28
N ASN A 203 12.30 5.77 7.39
CA ASN A 203 12.74 4.51 8.05
C ASN A 203 13.33 3.48 7.07
N PRO A 204 14.25 3.90 6.18
CA PRO A 204 14.68 3.09 5.05
C PRO A 204 15.40 1.81 5.49
N HIS A 205 15.15 0.73 4.75
CA HIS A 205 16.01 -0.45 4.81
C HIS A 205 17.37 -0.17 4.14
N GLU A 206 18.38 -1.02 4.38
CA GLU A 206 19.75 -0.75 3.99
C GLU A 206 19.94 -0.36 2.51
N PRO A 207 19.35 -1.07 1.51
CA PRO A 207 19.49 -0.67 0.10
C PRO A 207 18.95 0.73 -0.21
N LEU A 208 17.83 1.13 0.39
CA LEU A 208 17.31 2.50 0.21
C LEU A 208 18.17 3.53 0.94
N SER A 209 18.70 3.22 2.12
CA SER A 209 19.60 4.11 2.84
C SER A 209 20.85 4.45 2.02
N LYS A 210 21.46 3.44 1.36
CA LYS A 210 22.60 3.63 0.46
C LYS A 210 22.23 4.49 -0.74
N LEU A 211 21.08 4.22 -1.36
CA LEU A 211 20.60 4.99 -2.52
C LEU A 211 20.27 6.44 -2.11
N ALA A 212 19.65 6.64 -0.96
CA ALA A 212 19.32 7.97 -0.44
C ALA A 212 20.57 8.84 -0.25
N ALA A 213 21.64 8.27 0.29
CA ALA A 213 22.93 8.96 0.42
C ALA A 213 23.49 9.38 -0.95
N LEU A 214 23.39 8.51 -1.97
CA LEU A 214 23.85 8.80 -3.33
C LEU A 214 23.02 9.87 -4.05
N ARG A 215 21.70 9.91 -3.76
CA ARG A 215 20.74 10.82 -4.40
C ARG A 215 20.50 12.11 -3.62
N GLY A 216 21.08 12.25 -2.44
CA GLY A 216 20.85 13.39 -1.56
C GLY A 216 19.44 13.41 -0.95
N TRP A 217 18.73 12.28 -0.90
CA TRP A 217 17.41 12.20 -0.28
C TRP A 217 17.52 12.22 1.24
N PRO A 218 16.81 13.13 1.93
CA PRO A 218 16.78 13.16 3.39
C PRO A 218 16.27 11.85 3.97
N VAL A 219 16.91 11.39 5.05
CA VAL A 219 16.47 10.22 5.80
C VAL A 219 15.63 10.68 7.00
N LEU A 220 14.40 10.21 7.06
CA LEU A 220 13.49 10.45 8.18
C LEU A 220 13.41 9.19 9.05
N ARG A 221 13.34 9.37 10.36
CA ARG A 221 13.12 8.29 11.33
C ARG A 221 11.91 8.64 12.19
N TRP A 222 10.88 7.86 12.05
CA TRP A 222 9.58 8.06 12.69
C TRP A 222 9.32 7.01 13.77
#